data_1e79526ee2f8a666cebf870e7fa097b3
#
_entry.id   1e79526ee2f8a666cebf870e7fa097b3
#
_cell.length_a   1.000
_cell.length_b   1.000
_cell.length_c   1.000
_cell.angle_alpha   90.00
_cell.angle_beta   90.00
_cell.angle_gamma   90.00
#
_symmetry.space_group_name_H-M   'P 1'
#
loop_
_entity.id
_entity.type
_entity.pdbx_description
1 polymer ?
#
loop_
_entity_poly.entity_id
_entity_poly.type
_entity_poly.pdbx_seq_one_letter_code
_entity_poly.pdbx_strand_id
1 'polypeptide(L)' 'MKIKEVREMSTSELKEKLYSLKEQLFELRRKKSVGTLERGEDVITVRRDIARVNLVLRERELAENK' A
#
# COMPACT_ATOMS: atom_id res chain seq x y z
N MET A 1 0.08 -9.21 1.30
CA MET A 1 0.29 -9.02 -0.16
C MET A 1 1.71 -9.40 -0.53
N LYS A 2 1.87 -10.28 -1.48
CA LYS A 2 3.19 -10.75 -1.93
C LYS A 2 3.71 -9.87 -3.05
N ILE A 3 5.01 -9.60 -3.08
CA ILE A 3 5.63 -8.75 -4.11
C ILE A 3 5.39 -9.30 -5.53
N LYS A 4 5.34 -10.61 -5.68
CA LYS A 4 5.05 -11.27 -6.96
C LYS A 4 3.66 -10.87 -7.49
N GLU A 5 2.66 -10.86 -6.61
CA GLU A 5 1.30 -10.46 -6.96
C GLU A 5 1.26 -8.99 -7.39
N VAL A 6 1.99 -8.15 -6.68
CA VAL A 6 2.07 -6.72 -7.00
C VAL A 6 2.68 -6.51 -8.38
N ARG A 7 3.71 -7.28 -8.72
CA ARG A 7 4.38 -7.17 -10.03
C ARG A 7 3.52 -7.65 -11.19
N GLU A 8 2.54 -8.49 -10.93
CA GLU A 8 1.59 -8.98 -11.95
C GLU A 8 0.47 -7.98 -12.26
N MET A 9 0.26 -7.00 -11.39
CA MET A 9 -0.79 -6.00 -11.57
C MET A 9 -0.41 -4.95 -12.59
N SER A 10 -1.42 -4.42 -13.32
CA SER A 10 -1.20 -3.31 -14.24
C SER A 10 -0.90 -2.04 -13.45
N THR A 11 -0.30 -1.04 -14.11
CA THR A 11 0.00 0.25 -13.47
C THR A 11 -1.26 0.92 -12.96
N SER A 12 -2.35 0.85 -13.72
CA SER A 12 -3.66 1.37 -13.33
C SER A 12 -4.16 0.73 -12.04
N GLU A 13 -4.11 -0.61 -11.99
CA GLU A 13 -4.52 -1.38 -10.81
C GLU A 13 -3.66 -1.05 -9.60
N LEU A 14 -2.34 -0.86 -9.80
CA LEU A 14 -1.43 -0.50 -8.71
C LEU A 14 -1.77 0.87 -8.12
N LYS A 15 -2.12 1.84 -8.96
CA LYS A 15 -2.51 3.17 -8.50
C LYS A 15 -3.80 3.12 -7.69
N GLU A 16 -4.78 2.36 -8.15
CA GLU A 16 -6.04 2.16 -7.43
C GLU A 16 -5.81 1.45 -6.10
N LYS A 17 -4.96 0.43 -6.11
CA LYS A 17 -4.61 -0.31 -4.90
C LYS A 17 -3.90 0.60 -3.89
N LEU A 18 -2.99 1.43 -4.37
CA LEU A 18 -2.27 2.39 -3.52
C LEU A 18 -3.24 3.35 -2.84
N TYR A 19 -4.19 3.89 -3.59
CA TYR A 19 -5.21 4.78 -3.05
C TYR A 19 -6.03 4.08 -1.96
N SER A 20 -6.51 2.87 -2.25
CA SER A 20 -7.27 2.06 -1.31
C SER A 20 -6.48 1.78 -0.03
N LEU A 21 -5.19 1.43 -0.16
CA LEU A 21 -4.33 1.16 1.00
C LEU A 21 -4.11 2.42 1.84
N LYS A 22 -3.96 3.57 1.21
CA LYS A 22 -3.82 4.84 1.93
C LYS A 22 -5.08 5.19 2.71
N GLU A 23 -6.25 4.91 2.14
CA GLU A 23 -7.53 5.09 2.85
C GLU A 23 -7.64 4.17 4.05
N GLN A 24 -7.24 2.90 3.89
CA GLN A 24 -7.22 1.94 4.97
C GLN A 24 -6.28 2.41 6.09
N LEU A 25 -5.12 2.92 5.74
CA LEU A 25 -4.15 3.43 6.72
C LEU A 25 -4.73 4.61 7.49
N PHE A 26 -5.39 5.52 6.80
CA PHE A 26 -6.04 6.66 7.42
C PHE A 26 -7.10 6.22 8.43
N GLU A 27 -7.95 5.27 8.05
CA GLU A 27 -8.99 4.73 8.92
C GLU A 27 -8.39 4.01 10.14
N LEU A 28 -7.33 3.23 9.96
CA LEU A 28 -6.66 2.55 11.06
C LEU A 28 -6.04 3.53 12.04
N ARG A 29 -5.44 4.61 11.54
CA ARG A 29 -4.87 5.66 12.39
C ARG A 29 -5.96 6.37 13.19
N ARG A 30 -7.11 6.62 12.56
CA ARG A 30 -8.25 7.23 13.22
C ARG A 30 -8.79 6.33 14.34
N LYS A 31 -8.94 5.05 14.09
CA LYS A 31 -9.38 4.06 15.07
C LYS A 31 -8.42 3.99 16.26
N LYS A 32 -7.12 4.00 15.98
CA LYS A 32 -6.09 3.99 17.01
C LYS A 32 -6.18 5.24 17.88
N SER A 33 -6.41 6.39 17.27
CA SER A 33 -6.53 7.67 17.98
C SER A 33 -7.71 7.68 18.96
N VAL A 34 -8.82 7.05 18.61
CA VAL A 34 -10.00 6.96 19.48
C VAL A 34 -10.01 5.70 20.36
N GLY A 35 -8.93 4.92 20.34
CA GLY A 35 -8.76 3.77 21.22
C GLY A 35 -9.53 2.51 20.83
N THR A 36 -10.07 2.45 19.60
CA THR A 36 -10.84 1.29 19.15
C THR A 36 -9.98 0.22 18.46
N LEU A 37 -8.73 0.51 18.15
CA LEU A 37 -7.82 -0.42 17.52
C LEU A 37 -7.04 -1.19 18.57
N GLU A 38 -7.22 -2.50 18.60
CA GLU A 38 -6.57 -3.37 19.59
C GLU A 38 -5.16 -3.81 19.19
N ARG A 39 -4.87 -3.84 17.88
CA ARG A 39 -3.57 -4.31 17.38
C ARG A 39 -2.95 -3.32 16.40
N GLY A 40 -1.66 -3.04 16.59
CA GLY A 40 -0.89 -2.24 15.65
C GLY A 40 -0.45 -3.00 14.40
N GLU A 41 -0.64 -4.33 14.38
CA GLU A 41 -0.22 -5.19 13.28
C GLU A 41 -0.85 -4.81 11.94
N ASP A 42 -2.13 -4.42 11.95
CA ASP A 42 -2.83 -4.03 10.72
C ASP A 42 -2.22 -2.79 10.09
N VAL A 43 -1.80 -1.83 10.92
CA VAL A 43 -1.12 -0.62 10.44
C VAL A 43 0.20 -0.99 9.78
N ILE A 44 0.97 -1.87 10.41
CA ILE A 44 2.26 -2.33 9.88
C ILE A 44 2.07 -3.05 8.56
N THR A 45 1.08 -3.94 8.47
CA THR A 45 0.77 -4.69 7.25
C THR A 45 0.40 -3.76 6.10
N VAL A 46 -0.50 -2.81 6.35
CA VAL A 46 -0.94 -1.85 5.34
C VAL A 46 0.24 -0.98 4.87
N ARG A 47 1.08 -0.52 5.78
CA ARG A 47 2.26 0.28 5.44
C ARG A 47 3.25 -0.51 4.58
N ARG A 48 3.45 -1.79 4.87
CA ARG A 48 4.30 -2.67 4.06
C ARG A 48 3.73 -2.85 2.65
N ASP A 49 2.43 -3.02 2.54
CA ASP A 49 1.77 -3.16 1.25
C ASP A 49 1.90 -1.88 0.42
N ILE A 50 1.72 -0.73 1.05
CA ILE A 50 1.93 0.58 0.40
C ILE A 50 3.36 0.67 -0.13
N ALA A 51 4.34 0.28 0.67
CA ALA A 51 5.75 0.30 0.28
C ALA A 51 6.01 -0.61 -0.92
N ARG A 52 5.41 -1.81 -0.96
CA ARG A 52 5.56 -2.74 -2.08
C ARG A 52 4.97 -2.17 -3.37
N VAL A 53 3.78 -1.59 -3.29
CA VAL A 53 3.13 -0.98 -4.45
C VAL A 53 3.96 0.21 -4.96
N ASN A 54 4.43 1.06 -4.06
CA ASN A 54 5.29 2.19 -4.41
C ASN A 54 6.60 1.73 -5.06
N LEU A 55 7.20 0.67 -4.54
CA LEU A 55 8.44 0.11 -5.09
C LEU A 55 8.25 -0.31 -6.54
N VAL A 56 7.19 -1.07 -6.83
CA VAL A 56 6.92 -1.56 -8.19
C VAL A 56 6.59 -0.39 -9.13
N LEU A 57 5.80 0.58 -8.67
CA LEU A 57 5.50 1.77 -9.46
C LEU A 57 6.78 2.55 -9.78
N ARG A 58 7.67 2.69 -8.82
CA ARG A 58 8.96 3.37 -9.00
C ARG A 58 9.86 2.64 -9.99
N GLU A 59 9.91 1.31 -9.90
CA GLU A 59 10.67 0.48 -10.84
C GLU A 59 10.18 0.70 -12.28
N ARG A 60 8.87 0.74 -12.49
CA ARG A 60 8.27 0.95 -13.81
C ARG A 60 8.55 2.35 -14.33
N GLU A 61 8.44 3.34 -13.47
CA GLU A 61 8.74 4.73 -13.82
C GLU A 61 10.19 4.89 -14.28
N LEU A 62 11.13 4.30 -13.56
CA LEU A 62 12.54 4.34 -13.90
C LEU A 62 12.83 3.60 -15.21
N ALA A 63 12.14 2.50 -15.47
CA ALA A 63 12.30 1.75 -16.73
C ALA A 63 11.77 2.55 -17.93
N GLU A 64 10.68 3.31 -17.75
CA GLU A 64 10.10 4.13 -18.81
C GLU A 64 10.94 5.36 -19.13
N ASN A 65 11.70 5.85 -18.17
CA ASN A 65 12.48 7.10 -18.31
C ASN A 65 13.91 6.89 -18.81
N LYS A 66 14.19 5.76 -19.43
CA LYS A 66 15.49 5.49 -20.04
C LYS A 66 15.64 6.17 -21.40
#